data_0e9908f1b2aa68558dfe62d0b4ad6c5d
#
_entry.id   0e9908f1b2aa68558dfe62d0b4ad6c5d
#
_cell.length_a   1.000
_cell.length_b   1.000
_cell.length_c   1.000
_cell.angle_alpha   90.00
_cell.angle_beta   90.00
_cell.angle_gamma   90.00
#
_symmetry.space_group_name_H-M   'P 1'
#
loop_
_entity.id
_entity.type
_entity.pdbx_description
1 polymer ?
#
loop_
_entity_poly.entity_id
_entity_poly.type
_entity_poly.pdbx_seq_one_letter_code
_entity_poly.pdbx_strand_id
1 'polypeptide(L)'
;WVSGSNPGFPYPEAAAIWLAWAAWRRDRGEAGANEARVEAVAFKLLEELRAGPIGKAEYSYLFDTCLAVSALSGWVGDLLDAKTVKDVGLMALEPFVRSGQPVLPSPKDPHRWSCNWGMHLLKTKALLELATIKLNEPRFSAVTSLIGLHGDKVLPDYMHARAYGLEGLIMAGKDVRASVSDLTKWQSQKGAMYGWADKASPGRADVTAQAVCLWSRRPFDGANLAITKGLYALRSLQSEAGGLFYEESSDHINTWATAFADQAMAWGQLRLEGKTVDDEPWI
;
A
#
# COMPACT_ATOMS: atom_id res chain seq x y z
N TRP A 1 11.87 -8.51 -3.37
CA TRP A 1 13.28 -8.22 -3.04
C TRP A 1 14.18 -8.96 -4.03
N VAL A 2 14.88 -8.22 -4.86
CA VAL A 2 15.78 -8.78 -5.85
C VAL A 2 17.12 -8.03 -5.76
N SER A 3 18.20 -8.75 -5.59
CA SER A 3 19.57 -8.25 -5.77
C SER A 3 20.38 -9.22 -6.60
N GLY A 4 21.60 -8.85 -6.99
CA GLY A 4 22.50 -9.75 -7.69
C GLY A 4 22.82 -11.05 -6.93
N SER A 5 22.72 -11.02 -5.59
CA SER A 5 22.95 -12.17 -4.70
C SER A 5 21.67 -12.82 -4.18
N ASN A 6 20.50 -12.19 -4.38
CA ASN A 6 19.20 -12.67 -3.90
C ASN A 6 18.16 -12.59 -5.03
N PRO A 7 17.74 -13.72 -5.61
CA PRO A 7 16.73 -13.73 -6.68
C PRO A 7 15.34 -13.26 -6.19
N GLY A 8 15.19 -12.98 -4.90
CA GLY A 8 13.92 -12.61 -4.30
C GLY A 8 13.03 -13.82 -3.99
N PHE A 9 11.86 -13.54 -3.50
CA PHE A 9 10.82 -14.53 -3.28
C PHE A 9 9.46 -13.95 -3.69
N PRO A 10 8.53 -14.77 -4.19
CA PRO A 10 7.17 -14.34 -4.45
C PRO A 10 6.50 -13.94 -3.14
N TYR A 11 5.93 -12.74 -3.12
CA TYR A 11 5.14 -12.26 -1.99
C TYR A 11 3.81 -11.69 -2.48
N PRO A 12 2.68 -12.31 -2.12
CA PRO A 12 1.38 -11.93 -2.67
C PRO A 12 0.97 -10.48 -2.41
N GLU A 13 1.38 -9.89 -1.28
CA GLU A 13 1.17 -8.46 -1.01
C GLU A 13 1.84 -7.58 -2.09
N ALA A 14 3.11 -7.86 -2.41
CA ALA A 14 3.84 -7.13 -3.44
C ALA A 14 3.19 -7.31 -4.82
N ALA A 15 2.65 -8.50 -5.11
CA ALA A 15 1.91 -8.77 -6.34
C ALA A 15 0.59 -7.98 -6.37
N ALA A 16 -0.13 -7.86 -5.25
CA ALA A 16 -1.34 -7.08 -5.14
C ALA A 16 -1.07 -5.58 -5.36
N ILE A 17 -0.03 -5.02 -4.74
CA ILE A 17 0.37 -3.63 -4.93
C ILE A 17 0.77 -3.38 -6.40
N TRP A 18 1.54 -4.29 -7.00
CA TRP A 18 1.91 -4.18 -8.40
C TRP A 18 0.69 -4.23 -9.33
N LEU A 19 -0.29 -5.09 -9.05
CA LEU A 19 -1.52 -5.20 -9.82
C LEU A 19 -2.39 -3.93 -9.69
N ALA A 20 -2.46 -3.34 -8.50
CA ALA A 20 -3.13 -2.06 -8.26
C ALA A 20 -2.42 -0.92 -8.99
N TRP A 21 -1.08 -0.89 -8.99
CA TRP A 21 -0.28 0.05 -9.76
C TRP A 21 -0.52 -0.09 -11.26
N ALA A 22 -0.59 -1.31 -11.79
CA ALA A 22 -0.87 -1.53 -13.21
C ALA A 22 -2.27 -1.01 -13.60
N ALA A 23 -3.27 -1.18 -12.74
CA ALA A 23 -4.61 -0.61 -12.93
C ALA A 23 -4.57 0.92 -12.91
N TRP A 24 -3.87 1.51 -11.94
CA TRP A 24 -3.69 2.96 -11.84
C TRP A 24 -3.05 3.55 -13.10
N ARG A 25 -2.01 2.94 -13.67
CA ARG A 25 -1.40 3.38 -14.93
C ARG A 25 -2.33 3.25 -16.13
N ARG A 26 -3.06 2.13 -16.22
CA ARG A 26 -4.07 1.91 -17.27
C ARG A 26 -5.13 3.03 -17.24
N ASP A 27 -5.66 3.34 -16.06
CA ASP A 27 -6.74 4.32 -15.90
C ASP A 27 -6.27 5.74 -16.26
N ARG A 28 -4.97 6.01 -16.22
CA ARG A 28 -4.33 7.25 -16.69
C ARG A 28 -4.01 7.25 -18.20
N GLY A 29 -4.28 6.15 -18.90
CA GLY A 29 -3.91 6.00 -20.32
C GLY A 29 -2.40 5.95 -20.56
N GLU A 30 -1.61 5.66 -19.55
CA GLU A 30 -0.16 5.53 -19.66
C GLU A 30 0.22 4.13 -20.15
N ALA A 31 1.38 4.01 -20.84
CA ALA A 31 1.92 2.71 -21.24
C ALA A 31 2.09 1.85 -19.97
N GLY A 32 1.22 0.86 -19.85
CA GLY A 32 1.07 0.05 -18.66
C GLY A 32 2.03 -1.14 -18.61
N ALA A 33 1.80 -1.99 -17.63
CA ALA A 33 2.42 -3.30 -17.57
C ALA A 33 2.01 -4.15 -18.78
N ASN A 34 2.87 -5.08 -19.18
CA ASN A 34 2.57 -6.06 -20.23
C ASN A 34 1.31 -6.85 -19.86
N GLU A 35 0.31 -6.88 -20.73
CA GLU A 35 -1.01 -7.52 -20.50
C GLU A 35 -0.87 -8.98 -20.06
N ALA A 36 -0.04 -9.77 -20.72
CA ALA A 36 0.19 -11.17 -20.33
C ALA A 36 0.77 -11.31 -18.92
N ARG A 37 1.56 -10.34 -18.48
CA ARG A 37 2.09 -10.31 -17.10
C ARG A 37 1.01 -9.90 -16.10
N VAL A 38 0.16 -8.94 -16.45
CA VAL A 38 -1.00 -8.55 -15.63
C VAL A 38 -1.92 -9.75 -15.43
N GLU A 39 -2.25 -10.45 -16.51
CA GLU A 39 -3.07 -11.66 -16.50
C GLU A 39 -2.46 -12.74 -15.58
N ALA A 40 -1.17 -13.05 -15.77
CA ALA A 40 -0.47 -14.04 -14.96
C ALA A 40 -0.49 -13.69 -13.46
N VAL A 41 -0.25 -12.42 -13.09
CA VAL A 41 -0.28 -11.98 -11.69
C VAL A 41 -1.69 -12.03 -11.10
N ALA A 42 -2.70 -11.59 -11.86
CA ALA A 42 -4.10 -11.62 -11.42
C ALA A 42 -4.58 -13.07 -11.16
N PHE A 43 -4.31 -13.99 -12.09
CA PHE A 43 -4.66 -15.40 -11.89
C PHE A 43 -3.88 -16.04 -10.75
N LYS A 44 -2.60 -15.70 -10.58
CA LYS A 44 -1.82 -16.19 -9.43
C LYS A 44 -2.40 -15.72 -8.10
N LEU A 45 -2.79 -14.46 -7.98
CA LEU A 45 -3.45 -13.95 -6.77
C LEU A 45 -4.81 -14.62 -6.52
N LEU A 46 -5.57 -14.93 -7.57
CA LEU A 46 -6.82 -15.70 -7.45
C LEU A 46 -6.56 -17.11 -6.92
N GLU A 47 -5.50 -17.78 -7.39
CA GLU A 47 -5.11 -19.11 -6.88
C GLU A 47 -4.72 -19.05 -5.40
N GLU A 48 -3.92 -18.06 -5.00
CA GLU A 48 -3.54 -17.87 -3.60
C GLU A 48 -4.77 -17.66 -2.71
N LEU A 49 -5.70 -16.79 -3.10
CA LEU A 49 -6.93 -16.56 -2.36
C LEU A 49 -7.86 -17.79 -2.34
N ARG A 50 -7.89 -18.61 -3.39
CA ARG A 50 -8.62 -19.90 -3.39
C ARG A 50 -8.02 -20.91 -2.40
N ALA A 51 -6.72 -20.86 -2.19
CA ALA A 51 -6.05 -21.69 -1.19
C ALA A 51 -6.34 -21.24 0.25
N GLY A 52 -6.73 -19.97 0.44
CA GLY A 52 -7.09 -19.38 1.73
C GLY A 52 -6.60 -17.95 1.92
N PRO A 53 -6.58 -17.46 3.18
CA PRO A 53 -6.06 -16.16 3.52
C PRO A 53 -4.56 -16.01 3.17
N ILE A 54 -4.20 -14.85 2.64
CA ILE A 54 -2.82 -14.53 2.26
C ILE A 54 -1.97 -14.24 3.50
N GLY A 55 -0.72 -14.73 3.45
CA GLY A 55 0.22 -14.49 4.54
C GLY A 55 1.64 -14.93 4.24
N LYS A 56 2.42 -15.05 5.31
CA LYS A 56 3.83 -15.47 5.26
C LYS A 56 4.15 -16.43 6.39
N ALA A 57 4.85 -17.51 6.05
CA ALA A 57 5.16 -18.61 6.96
C ALA A 57 3.87 -19.20 7.58
N GLU A 58 3.83 -19.33 8.91
CA GLU A 58 2.67 -19.86 9.63
C GLU A 58 1.52 -18.87 9.83
N TYR A 59 1.68 -17.61 9.42
CA TYR A 59 0.69 -16.55 9.66
C TYR A 59 0.03 -16.06 8.38
N SER A 60 -1.28 -15.82 8.46
CA SER A 60 -2.06 -15.09 7.45
C SER A 60 -2.44 -13.71 7.98
N TYR A 61 -2.49 -12.72 7.09
CA TYR A 61 -2.72 -11.33 7.44
C TYR A 61 -3.97 -10.79 6.75
N LEU A 62 -4.85 -10.19 7.55
CA LEU A 62 -6.04 -9.50 7.05
C LEU A 62 -5.66 -8.39 6.05
N PHE A 63 -4.59 -7.65 6.35
CA PHE A 63 -4.06 -6.59 5.49
C PHE A 63 -3.75 -7.11 4.08
N ASP A 64 -2.91 -8.13 3.96
CA ASP A 64 -2.47 -8.70 2.68
C ASP A 64 -3.65 -9.28 1.89
N THR A 65 -4.58 -9.96 2.59
CA THR A 65 -5.77 -10.55 1.98
C THR A 65 -6.71 -9.47 1.43
N CYS A 66 -6.94 -8.39 2.17
CA CYS A 66 -7.75 -7.25 1.71
C CYS A 66 -7.11 -6.54 0.52
N LEU A 67 -5.78 -6.34 0.54
CA LEU A 67 -5.05 -5.75 -0.60
C LEU A 67 -5.25 -6.56 -1.86
N ALA A 68 -5.12 -7.90 -1.78
CA ALA A 68 -5.29 -8.77 -2.94
C ALA A 68 -6.72 -8.71 -3.50
N VAL A 69 -7.75 -8.76 -2.65
CA VAL A 69 -9.15 -8.63 -3.08
C VAL A 69 -9.40 -7.28 -3.74
N SER A 70 -8.89 -6.20 -3.15
CA SER A 70 -9.04 -4.84 -3.69
C SER A 70 -8.32 -4.67 -5.02
N ALA A 71 -7.10 -5.18 -5.15
CA ALA A 71 -6.33 -5.13 -6.40
C ALA A 71 -7.04 -5.90 -7.53
N LEU A 72 -7.54 -7.11 -7.25
CA LEU A 72 -8.31 -7.90 -8.22
C LEU A 72 -9.61 -7.21 -8.63
N SER A 73 -10.28 -6.51 -7.70
CA SER A 73 -11.48 -5.75 -8.04
C SER A 73 -11.21 -4.66 -9.08
N GLY A 74 -9.99 -4.13 -9.13
CA GLY A 74 -9.54 -3.17 -10.14
C GLY A 74 -9.62 -3.68 -11.57
N TRP A 75 -9.62 -5.00 -11.78
CA TRP A 75 -9.60 -5.66 -13.08
C TRP A 75 -10.92 -6.35 -13.46
N VAL A 76 -11.95 -6.15 -12.66
CA VAL A 76 -13.28 -6.68 -12.98
C VAL A 76 -13.88 -5.91 -14.16
N GLY A 77 -14.35 -6.64 -15.14
CA GLY A 77 -14.87 -6.13 -16.41
C GLY A 77 -13.85 -6.11 -17.55
N ASP A 78 -12.55 -6.02 -17.23
CA ASP A 78 -11.48 -6.07 -18.23
C ASP A 78 -10.90 -7.48 -18.36
N LEU A 79 -10.54 -8.08 -17.24
CA LEU A 79 -9.83 -9.36 -17.17
C LEU A 79 -10.58 -10.42 -16.34
N LEU A 80 -11.31 -10.01 -15.33
CA LEU A 80 -11.92 -10.88 -14.34
C LEU A 80 -13.44 -10.69 -14.29
N ASP A 81 -14.17 -11.76 -13.97
CA ASP A 81 -15.58 -11.65 -13.65
C ASP A 81 -15.82 -11.32 -12.17
N ALA A 82 -16.84 -10.51 -11.90
CA ALA A 82 -17.16 -10.03 -10.56
C ALA A 82 -17.54 -11.16 -9.60
N LYS A 83 -18.18 -12.23 -10.09
CA LYS A 83 -18.61 -13.35 -9.27
C LYS A 83 -17.39 -14.11 -8.73
N THR A 84 -16.41 -14.40 -9.57
CA THR A 84 -15.17 -15.08 -9.18
C THR A 84 -14.44 -14.29 -8.11
N VAL A 85 -14.23 -12.97 -8.30
CA VAL A 85 -13.53 -12.14 -7.33
C VAL A 85 -14.30 -12.07 -6.00
N LYS A 86 -15.63 -11.95 -6.03
CA LYS A 86 -16.46 -11.98 -4.82
C LYS A 86 -16.34 -13.28 -4.04
N ASP A 87 -16.57 -14.40 -4.72
CA ASP A 87 -16.61 -15.71 -4.08
C ASP A 87 -15.27 -16.06 -3.43
N VAL A 88 -14.17 -15.82 -4.15
CA VAL A 88 -12.81 -16.06 -3.66
C VAL A 88 -12.46 -15.10 -2.53
N GLY A 89 -12.80 -13.82 -2.66
CA GLY A 89 -12.54 -12.82 -1.61
C GLY A 89 -13.28 -13.12 -0.32
N LEU A 90 -14.56 -13.49 -0.39
CA LEU A 90 -15.35 -13.88 0.79
C LEU A 90 -14.77 -15.11 1.48
N MET A 91 -14.42 -16.12 0.71
CA MET A 91 -13.84 -17.36 1.25
C MET A 91 -12.51 -17.08 1.97
N ALA A 92 -11.64 -16.25 1.40
CA ALA A 92 -10.36 -15.92 2.00
C ALA A 92 -10.47 -14.99 3.23
N LEU A 93 -11.50 -14.14 3.29
CA LEU A 93 -11.69 -13.18 4.38
C LEU A 93 -12.51 -13.73 5.56
N GLU A 94 -13.35 -14.75 5.32
CA GLU A 94 -14.22 -15.34 6.36
C GLU A 94 -13.47 -15.83 7.61
N PRO A 95 -12.29 -16.48 7.54
CA PRO A 95 -11.56 -16.92 8.73
C PRO A 95 -11.22 -15.78 9.68
N PHE A 96 -10.90 -14.57 9.18
CA PHE A 96 -10.63 -13.41 10.02
C PHE A 96 -11.89 -12.93 10.74
N VAL A 97 -13.02 -12.86 10.03
CA VAL A 97 -14.31 -12.46 10.61
C VAL A 97 -14.73 -13.45 11.70
N ARG A 98 -14.60 -14.76 11.44
CA ARG A 98 -14.94 -15.82 12.40
C ARG A 98 -14.07 -15.79 13.64
N SER A 99 -12.78 -15.50 13.50
CA SER A 99 -11.83 -15.45 14.62
C SER A 99 -11.87 -14.11 15.38
N GLY A 100 -12.34 -13.05 14.73
CA GLY A 100 -12.25 -11.69 15.25
C GLY A 100 -10.82 -11.13 15.31
N GLN A 101 -9.86 -11.74 14.58
CA GLN A 101 -8.43 -11.40 14.65
C GLN A 101 -7.89 -10.95 13.29
N PRO A 102 -6.99 -9.93 13.24
CA PRO A 102 -6.37 -9.47 12.00
C PRO A 102 -5.18 -10.34 11.55
N VAL A 103 -4.75 -11.28 12.37
CA VAL A 103 -3.66 -12.23 12.10
C VAL A 103 -4.08 -13.64 12.51
N LEU A 104 -3.82 -14.63 11.66
CA LEU A 104 -4.17 -16.04 11.88
C LEU A 104 -2.96 -16.96 11.67
N PRO A 105 -2.74 -17.92 12.60
CA PRO A 105 -3.34 -18.00 13.92
C PRO A 105 -3.01 -16.76 14.75
N SER A 106 -3.76 -16.53 15.84
CA SER A 106 -3.46 -15.41 16.74
C SER A 106 -2.03 -15.52 17.25
N PRO A 107 -1.17 -14.52 17.03
CA PRO A 107 0.25 -14.64 17.34
C PRO A 107 0.48 -14.68 18.84
N LYS A 108 1.43 -15.51 19.27
CA LYS A 108 1.91 -15.52 20.64
C LYS A 108 2.70 -14.25 21.00
N ASP A 109 3.35 -13.66 19.99
CA ASP A 109 4.07 -12.40 20.13
C ASP A 109 3.16 -11.22 19.72
N PRO A 110 2.78 -10.34 20.66
CA PRO A 110 1.98 -9.17 20.36
C PRO A 110 2.75 -8.09 19.54
N HIS A 111 4.06 -8.24 19.35
CA HIS A 111 4.89 -7.33 18.56
C HIS A 111 4.86 -7.60 17.06
N ARG A 112 3.95 -8.46 16.61
CA ARG A 112 3.71 -8.64 15.18
C ARG A 112 3.14 -7.39 14.54
N TRP A 113 3.52 -7.17 13.28
CA TRP A 113 3.13 -6.07 12.42
C TRP A 113 1.68 -5.59 12.59
N SER A 114 0.70 -6.44 12.27
CA SER A 114 -0.72 -6.06 12.33
C SER A 114 -1.31 -5.97 13.74
N CYS A 115 -0.62 -6.47 14.76
CA CYS A 115 -1.08 -6.39 16.14
C CYS A 115 -0.67 -5.10 16.82
N ASN A 116 0.54 -4.61 16.53
CA ASN A 116 1.08 -3.40 17.16
C ASN A 116 0.73 -2.12 16.40
N TRP A 117 0.62 -2.23 15.09
CA TRP A 117 0.43 -1.07 14.24
C TRP A 117 -0.87 -1.17 13.45
N GLY A 118 -1.96 -1.50 14.14
CA GLY A 118 -3.29 -1.69 13.55
C GLY A 118 -3.77 -0.54 12.67
N MET A 119 -3.20 0.66 12.84
CA MET A 119 -3.56 1.82 12.04
C MET A 119 -3.36 1.61 10.53
N HIS A 120 -2.38 0.78 10.10
CA HIS A 120 -2.17 0.47 8.68
C HIS A 120 -3.40 -0.23 8.04
N LEU A 121 -4.21 -0.94 8.83
CA LEU A 121 -5.43 -1.57 8.36
C LEU A 121 -6.47 -0.56 7.83
N LEU A 122 -6.37 0.73 8.20
CA LEU A 122 -7.31 1.75 7.72
C LEU A 122 -7.22 1.94 6.20
N LYS A 123 -6.04 1.75 5.59
CA LYS A 123 -5.91 1.75 4.12
C LYS A 123 -6.74 0.62 3.51
N THR A 124 -6.56 -0.60 4.00
CA THR A 124 -7.27 -1.77 3.46
C THR A 124 -8.76 -1.71 3.74
N LYS A 125 -9.19 -1.08 4.85
CA LYS A 125 -10.60 -0.77 5.09
C LYS A 125 -11.17 0.08 3.96
N ALA A 126 -10.54 1.20 3.66
CA ALA A 126 -11.01 2.12 2.63
C ALA A 126 -10.98 1.48 1.22
N LEU A 127 -9.92 0.73 0.90
CA LEU A 127 -9.84 -0.01 -0.35
C LEU A 127 -10.92 -1.10 -0.48
N LEU A 128 -11.21 -1.81 0.60
CA LEU A 128 -12.25 -2.83 0.60
C LEU A 128 -13.65 -2.22 0.52
N GLU A 129 -13.88 -1.04 1.08
CA GLU A 129 -15.12 -0.27 0.90
C GLU A 129 -15.34 0.08 -0.58
N LEU A 130 -14.30 0.52 -1.29
CA LEU A 130 -14.37 0.74 -2.74
C LEU A 130 -14.64 -0.56 -3.51
N ALA A 131 -13.97 -1.66 -3.15
CA ALA A 131 -14.21 -2.98 -3.74
C ALA A 131 -15.64 -3.47 -3.46
N THR A 132 -16.20 -3.19 -2.28
CA THR A 132 -17.60 -3.48 -1.91
C THR A 132 -18.58 -2.84 -2.89
N ILE A 133 -18.36 -1.57 -3.22
CA ILE A 133 -19.19 -0.83 -4.17
C ILE A 133 -19.01 -1.41 -5.59
N LYS A 134 -17.78 -1.53 -6.05
CA LYS A 134 -17.46 -2.02 -7.40
C LYS A 134 -17.98 -3.42 -7.66
N LEU A 135 -17.86 -4.31 -6.69
CA LEU A 135 -18.31 -5.69 -6.77
C LEU A 135 -19.79 -5.86 -6.41
N ASN A 136 -20.46 -4.85 -5.87
CA ASN A 136 -21.79 -4.96 -5.28
C ASN A 136 -21.88 -6.13 -4.28
N GLU A 137 -20.97 -6.13 -3.28
CA GLU A 137 -20.86 -7.25 -2.33
C GLU A 137 -20.88 -6.74 -0.87
N PRO A 138 -22.10 -6.54 -0.31
CA PRO A 138 -22.25 -5.94 1.03
C PRO A 138 -21.68 -6.80 2.17
N ARG A 139 -21.42 -8.10 1.97
CA ARG A 139 -20.85 -8.99 3.00
C ARG A 139 -19.43 -8.59 3.40
N PHE A 140 -18.69 -7.87 2.57
CA PHE A 140 -17.40 -7.29 2.97
C PHE A 140 -17.52 -6.29 4.12
N SER A 141 -18.73 -5.78 4.43
CA SER A 141 -18.96 -4.91 5.57
C SER A 141 -18.59 -5.54 6.92
N ALA A 142 -18.71 -6.86 7.05
CA ALA A 142 -18.26 -7.57 8.24
C ALA A 142 -16.74 -7.45 8.45
N VAL A 143 -15.99 -7.48 7.36
CA VAL A 143 -14.53 -7.32 7.37
C VAL A 143 -14.13 -5.87 7.69
N THR A 144 -14.79 -4.87 7.07
CA THR A 144 -14.51 -3.47 7.37
C THR A 144 -14.88 -3.08 8.80
N SER A 145 -15.90 -3.75 9.37
CA SER A 145 -16.24 -3.62 10.80
C SER A 145 -15.15 -4.21 11.70
N LEU A 146 -14.64 -5.39 11.37
CA LEU A 146 -13.50 -6.01 12.08
C LEU A 146 -12.28 -5.08 12.05
N ILE A 147 -11.94 -4.52 10.88
CA ILE A 147 -10.85 -3.56 10.76
C ILE A 147 -11.10 -2.35 11.67
N GLY A 148 -12.32 -1.83 11.75
CA GLY A 148 -12.68 -0.73 12.65
C GLY A 148 -12.39 -1.01 14.13
N LEU A 149 -12.46 -2.26 14.57
CA LEU A 149 -12.12 -2.65 15.94
C LEU A 149 -10.61 -2.67 16.22
N HIS A 150 -9.79 -2.88 15.18
CA HIS A 150 -8.33 -3.05 15.31
C HIS A 150 -7.52 -1.87 14.75
N GLY A 151 -8.10 -1.09 13.81
CA GLY A 151 -7.39 -0.07 13.05
C GLY A 151 -7.11 1.26 13.78
N ASP A 152 -7.85 1.58 14.80
CA ASP A 152 -7.96 2.96 15.34
C ASP A 152 -7.20 3.15 16.67
N LYS A 153 -6.02 2.58 16.86
CA LYS A 153 -5.48 2.57 18.21
C LYS A 153 -4.43 3.63 18.53
N VAL A 154 -3.37 3.78 17.77
CA VAL A 154 -2.27 4.72 18.11
C VAL A 154 -1.50 5.02 16.82
N LEU A 155 -1.01 6.26 16.67
CA LEU A 155 -0.05 6.59 15.63
C LEU A 155 1.22 5.75 15.82
N PRO A 156 1.52 4.83 14.91
CA PRO A 156 2.67 3.94 15.09
C PRO A 156 3.99 4.70 14.92
N ASP A 157 5.01 4.25 15.64
CA ASP A 157 6.38 4.75 15.48
C ASP A 157 7.02 4.23 14.20
N TYR A 158 6.50 3.15 13.65
CA TYR A 158 6.89 2.63 12.35
C TYR A 158 6.22 3.43 11.24
N MET A 159 7.01 4.20 10.50
CA MET A 159 6.52 5.25 9.60
C MET A 159 5.73 4.70 8.40
N HIS A 160 6.05 3.51 7.91
CA HIS A 160 5.30 2.86 6.85
C HIS A 160 3.85 2.54 7.28
N ALA A 161 3.66 2.01 8.49
CA ALA A 161 2.32 1.76 9.05
C ALA A 161 1.55 3.06 9.31
N ARG A 162 2.25 4.11 9.77
CA ARG A 162 1.67 5.45 9.95
C ARG A 162 1.18 6.03 8.63
N ALA A 163 1.98 5.92 7.57
CA ALA A 163 1.61 6.42 6.25
C ALA A 163 0.37 5.69 5.71
N TYR A 164 0.31 4.38 5.78
CA TYR A 164 -0.88 3.61 5.41
C TYR A 164 -2.14 4.04 6.19
N GLY A 165 -1.99 4.30 7.50
CA GLY A 165 -3.09 4.78 8.30
C GLY A 165 -3.61 6.15 7.84
N LEU A 166 -2.70 7.09 7.54
CA LEU A 166 -3.05 8.41 7.03
C LEU A 166 -3.69 8.33 5.64
N GLU A 167 -3.20 7.47 4.75
CA GLU A 167 -3.82 7.19 3.45
C GLU A 167 -5.28 6.73 3.63
N GLY A 168 -5.51 5.74 4.49
CA GLY A 168 -6.84 5.23 4.78
C GLY A 168 -7.77 6.28 5.38
N LEU A 169 -7.27 7.14 6.28
CA LEU A 169 -8.05 8.25 6.84
C LEU A 169 -8.41 9.30 5.77
N ILE A 170 -7.49 9.62 4.84
CA ILE A 170 -7.78 10.51 3.72
C ILE A 170 -8.86 9.92 2.82
N MET A 171 -8.76 8.64 2.48
CA MET A 171 -9.74 7.93 1.66
C MET A 171 -11.13 7.90 2.34
N ALA A 172 -11.17 7.83 3.68
CA ALA A 172 -12.38 7.93 4.48
C ALA A 172 -12.87 9.38 4.70
N GLY A 173 -12.31 10.36 3.99
CA GLY A 173 -12.74 11.78 4.05
C GLY A 173 -12.35 12.51 5.35
N LYS A 174 -11.42 11.97 6.14
CA LYS A 174 -10.98 12.61 7.39
C LYS A 174 -9.98 13.74 7.12
N ASP A 175 -10.05 14.80 7.91
CA ASP A 175 -9.03 15.84 7.89
C ASP A 175 -7.82 15.39 8.73
N VAL A 176 -6.72 15.16 8.06
CA VAL A 176 -5.44 14.73 8.65
C VAL A 176 -4.28 15.66 8.31
N ARG A 177 -4.57 16.90 7.87
CA ARG A 177 -3.53 17.85 7.41
C ARG A 177 -2.44 18.08 8.44
N ALA A 178 -2.78 18.22 9.70
CA ALA A 178 -1.80 18.39 10.77
C ALA A 178 -0.85 17.18 10.87
N SER A 179 -1.40 15.96 10.88
CA SER A 179 -0.60 14.73 10.95
C SER A 179 0.25 14.53 9.69
N VAL A 180 -0.24 14.91 8.52
CA VAL A 180 0.50 14.86 7.24
C VAL A 180 1.63 15.89 7.23
N SER A 181 1.40 17.11 7.71
CA SER A 181 2.44 18.12 7.90
C SER A 181 3.53 17.65 8.85
N ASP A 182 3.15 17.00 9.94
CA ASP A 182 4.06 16.47 10.95
C ASP A 182 5.05 15.43 10.41
N LEU A 183 4.72 14.74 9.31
CA LEU A 183 5.64 13.78 8.68
C LEU A 183 6.98 14.43 8.28
N THR A 184 7.01 15.73 8.00
CA THR A 184 8.26 16.46 7.69
C THR A 184 9.32 16.37 8.79
N LYS A 185 8.92 16.13 10.03
CA LYS A 185 9.83 15.95 11.18
C LYS A 185 10.76 14.73 11.02
N TRP A 186 10.33 13.76 10.22
CA TRP A 186 11.06 12.51 9.94
C TRP A 186 11.64 12.46 8.52
N GLN A 187 11.62 13.58 7.81
CA GLN A 187 12.35 13.72 6.56
C GLN A 187 13.82 14.08 6.87
N SER A 188 14.75 13.33 6.32
CA SER A 188 16.19 13.58 6.46
C SER A 188 16.61 14.85 5.71
N GLN A 189 17.81 15.34 5.96
CA GLN A 189 18.37 16.45 5.20
C GLN A 189 18.49 16.14 3.71
N LYS A 190 18.71 14.87 3.33
CA LYS A 190 18.79 14.36 1.97
C LYS A 190 17.41 14.15 1.33
N GLY A 191 16.33 14.28 2.09
CA GLY A 191 14.95 14.20 1.59
C GLY A 191 14.27 12.84 1.77
N ALA A 192 15.00 11.78 2.09
CA ALA A 192 14.41 10.47 2.38
C ALA A 192 13.74 10.46 3.76
N MET A 193 12.68 9.68 3.90
CA MET A 193 11.99 9.47 5.17
C MET A 193 12.66 8.36 5.97
N TYR A 194 12.86 8.60 7.26
CA TYR A 194 13.28 7.52 8.18
C TYR A 194 12.17 6.46 8.30
N GLY A 195 12.58 5.20 8.49
CA GLY A 195 11.63 4.09 8.67
C GLY A 195 10.96 4.10 10.05
N TRP A 196 11.58 4.75 11.05
CA TRP A 196 11.13 4.81 12.45
C TRP A 196 11.15 6.24 13.00
N ALA A 197 10.28 6.52 13.95
CA ALA A 197 10.14 7.83 14.57
C ALA A 197 11.36 8.26 15.40
N ASP A 198 12.15 7.33 15.91
CA ASP A 198 13.42 7.57 16.62
C ASP A 198 14.57 7.94 15.68
N LYS A 199 14.36 7.90 14.36
CA LYS A 199 15.35 8.17 13.32
C LYS A 199 16.59 7.26 13.34
N ALA A 200 16.51 6.12 14.00
CA ALA A 200 17.61 5.15 14.08
C ALA A 200 17.80 4.32 12.79
N SER A 201 16.85 4.39 11.85
CA SER A 201 16.89 3.66 10.59
C SER A 201 17.46 4.51 9.45
N PRO A 202 17.96 3.89 8.37
CA PRO A 202 18.28 4.59 7.14
C PRO A 202 17.01 5.17 6.47
N GLY A 203 17.22 6.07 5.50
CA GLY A 203 16.15 6.59 4.65
C GLY A 203 15.57 5.48 3.77
N ARG A 204 14.24 5.38 3.72
CA ARG A 204 13.50 4.32 3.02
C ARG A 204 12.72 4.85 1.83
N ALA A 205 12.79 4.13 0.71
CA ALA A 205 12.11 4.52 -0.53
C ALA A 205 10.58 4.45 -0.42
N ASP A 206 10.04 3.36 0.15
CA ASP A 206 8.60 3.15 0.28
C ASP A 206 7.93 4.22 1.16
N VAL A 207 8.50 4.50 2.34
CA VAL A 207 8.01 5.54 3.26
C VAL A 207 8.14 6.93 2.64
N THR A 208 9.23 7.19 1.91
CA THR A 208 9.43 8.47 1.21
C THR A 208 8.37 8.66 0.13
N ALA A 209 8.09 7.63 -0.66
CA ALA A 209 7.06 7.68 -1.70
C ALA A 209 5.66 7.92 -1.10
N GLN A 210 5.30 7.19 -0.05
CA GLN A 210 4.03 7.40 0.65
C GLN A 210 3.91 8.83 1.20
N ALA A 211 4.97 9.36 1.82
CA ALA A 211 4.97 10.72 2.35
C ALA A 211 4.77 11.77 1.23
N VAL A 212 5.43 11.60 0.07
CA VAL A 212 5.24 12.47 -1.10
C VAL A 212 3.79 12.41 -1.59
N CYS A 213 3.17 11.22 -1.67
CA CYS A 213 1.76 11.08 -2.03
C CYS A 213 0.84 11.81 -1.02
N LEU A 214 1.09 11.63 0.27
CA LEU A 214 0.33 12.28 1.34
C LEU A 214 0.44 13.82 1.27
N TRP A 215 1.64 14.35 1.09
CA TRP A 215 1.89 15.79 0.94
C TRP A 215 1.26 16.37 -0.34
N SER A 216 1.25 15.60 -1.41
CA SER A 216 0.62 16.00 -2.67
C SER A 216 -0.90 16.06 -2.53
N ARG A 217 -1.50 15.12 -1.80
CA ARG A 217 -2.94 15.00 -1.59
C ARG A 217 -3.49 15.96 -0.54
N ARG A 218 -2.73 16.26 0.50
CA ARG A 218 -3.11 17.14 1.62
C ARG A 218 -2.01 18.18 1.87
N PRO A 219 -1.93 19.21 0.97
CA PRO A 219 -0.89 20.21 1.06
C PRO A 219 -1.02 21.10 2.29
N PHE A 220 0.12 21.62 2.74
CA PHE A 220 0.30 22.55 3.86
C PHE A 220 1.44 23.51 3.53
N ASP A 221 1.67 24.52 4.36
CA ASP A 221 2.77 25.46 4.17
C ASP A 221 4.12 24.74 4.23
N GLY A 222 4.90 24.82 3.17
CA GLY A 222 6.17 24.09 3.02
C GLY A 222 6.05 22.72 2.33
N ALA A 223 4.84 22.26 1.98
CA ALA A 223 4.66 20.97 1.31
C ALA A 223 5.47 20.83 0.02
N ASN A 224 5.53 21.87 -0.79
CA ASN A 224 6.29 21.84 -2.06
C ASN A 224 7.80 21.59 -1.82
N LEU A 225 8.37 22.17 -0.76
CA LEU A 225 9.77 21.88 -0.39
C LEU A 225 9.96 20.44 0.07
N ALA A 226 9.05 19.92 0.88
CA ALA A 226 9.09 18.54 1.34
C ALA A 226 8.95 17.55 0.16
N ILE A 227 8.01 17.79 -0.75
CA ILE A 227 7.82 17.02 -1.99
C ILE A 227 9.11 17.06 -2.83
N THR A 228 9.66 18.25 -3.11
CA THR A 228 10.87 18.39 -3.93
C THR A 228 12.03 17.57 -3.36
N LYS A 229 12.27 17.65 -2.05
CA LYS A 229 13.30 16.85 -1.37
C LYS A 229 13.01 15.36 -1.47
N GLY A 230 11.76 14.94 -1.24
CA GLY A 230 11.35 13.53 -1.35
C GLY A 230 11.54 12.97 -2.74
N LEU A 231 11.15 13.73 -3.78
CA LEU A 231 11.37 13.34 -5.18
C LEU A 231 12.86 13.22 -5.53
N TYR A 232 13.69 14.12 -5.00
CA TYR A 232 15.14 14.02 -5.18
C TYR A 232 15.70 12.74 -4.54
N ALA A 233 15.27 12.44 -3.30
CA ALA A 233 15.68 11.22 -2.61
C ALA A 233 15.24 9.95 -3.35
N LEU A 234 14.00 9.90 -3.85
CA LEU A 234 13.52 8.75 -4.63
C LEU A 234 14.35 8.54 -5.91
N ARG A 235 14.67 9.63 -6.63
CA ARG A 235 15.54 9.55 -7.82
C ARG A 235 16.94 9.03 -7.48
N SER A 236 17.50 9.43 -6.32
CA SER A 236 18.82 8.94 -5.89
C SER A 236 18.84 7.46 -5.48
N LEU A 237 17.67 6.89 -5.16
CA LEU A 237 17.49 5.48 -4.86
C LEU A 237 17.11 4.64 -6.09
N GLN A 238 16.99 5.25 -7.27
CA GLN A 238 16.68 4.52 -8.49
C GLN A 238 17.91 3.77 -9.01
N SER A 239 17.74 2.49 -9.27
CA SER A 239 18.76 1.66 -9.92
C SER A 239 18.83 1.93 -11.41
N GLU A 240 19.91 1.52 -12.07
CA GLU A 240 20.07 1.60 -13.53
C GLU A 240 18.96 0.81 -14.27
N ALA A 241 18.42 -0.23 -13.65
CA ALA A 241 17.31 -1.01 -14.20
C ALA A 241 15.92 -0.33 -14.02
N GLY A 242 15.86 0.85 -13.39
CA GLY A 242 14.63 1.62 -13.19
C GLY A 242 13.87 1.33 -11.91
N GLY A 243 14.10 0.20 -11.24
CA GLY A 243 13.51 -0.10 -9.93
C GLY A 243 14.20 0.65 -8.79
N LEU A 244 13.53 0.79 -7.65
CA LEU A 244 14.10 1.50 -6.51
C LEU A 244 14.72 0.53 -5.49
N PHE A 245 15.90 0.90 -5.00
CA PHE A 245 16.47 0.29 -3.80
C PHE A 245 15.56 0.56 -2.61
N TYR A 246 15.43 -0.42 -1.72
CA TYR A 246 14.54 -0.32 -0.58
C TYR A 246 14.92 0.81 0.39
N GLU A 247 16.21 0.99 0.62
CA GLU A 247 16.77 2.00 1.51
C GLU A 247 18.18 2.42 1.07
N GLU A 248 18.70 3.51 1.63
CA GLU A 248 19.99 4.11 1.25
C GLU A 248 21.20 3.16 1.40
N SER A 249 21.10 2.15 2.26
CA SER A 249 22.17 1.18 2.52
C SER A 249 21.98 -0.18 1.84
N SER A 250 20.94 -0.32 1.00
CA SER A 250 20.55 -1.59 0.38
C SER A 250 20.80 -1.58 -1.12
N ASP A 251 21.22 -2.71 -1.67
CA ASP A 251 21.25 -3.02 -3.10
C ASP A 251 19.99 -3.80 -3.57
N HIS A 252 19.04 -4.01 -2.66
CA HIS A 252 17.81 -4.74 -2.95
C HIS A 252 16.77 -3.86 -3.63
N ILE A 253 16.45 -4.15 -4.89
CA ILE A 253 15.32 -3.56 -5.59
C ILE A 253 14.03 -4.12 -5.00
N ASN A 254 13.10 -3.20 -4.69
CA ASN A 254 11.87 -3.54 -4.03
C ASN A 254 10.65 -3.18 -4.90
N THR A 255 9.78 -4.16 -5.15
CA THR A 255 8.63 -4.01 -6.05
C THR A 255 7.62 -2.98 -5.55
N TRP A 256 7.23 -3.03 -4.27
CA TRP A 256 6.22 -2.08 -3.76
C TRP A 256 6.80 -0.67 -3.62
N ALA A 257 8.07 -0.53 -3.19
CA ALA A 257 8.73 0.76 -3.15
C ALA A 257 8.80 1.40 -4.55
N THR A 258 9.05 0.59 -5.59
CA THR A 258 9.06 1.05 -6.98
C THR A 258 7.68 1.50 -7.44
N ALA A 259 6.62 0.74 -7.15
CA ALA A 259 5.24 1.10 -7.50
C ALA A 259 4.81 2.39 -6.80
N PHE A 260 5.04 2.50 -5.49
CA PHE A 260 4.73 3.72 -4.73
C PHE A 260 5.52 4.93 -5.23
N ALA A 261 6.79 4.74 -5.60
CA ALA A 261 7.60 5.84 -6.09
C ALA A 261 7.14 6.34 -7.46
N ASP A 262 6.66 5.49 -8.34
CA ASP A 262 6.08 5.91 -9.62
C ASP A 262 4.85 6.79 -9.40
N GLN A 263 3.92 6.39 -8.52
CA GLN A 263 2.78 7.22 -8.14
C GLN A 263 3.22 8.53 -7.47
N ALA A 264 4.20 8.47 -6.56
CA ALA A 264 4.72 9.64 -5.88
C ALA A 264 5.37 10.64 -6.83
N MET A 265 6.13 10.16 -7.82
CA MET A 265 6.74 11.01 -8.85
C MET A 265 5.67 11.69 -9.70
N ALA A 266 4.64 10.96 -10.13
CA ALA A 266 3.54 11.52 -10.90
C ALA A 266 2.75 12.56 -10.09
N TRP A 267 2.32 12.24 -8.88
CA TRP A 267 1.55 13.15 -8.05
C TRP A 267 2.34 14.35 -7.54
N GLY A 268 3.60 14.11 -7.14
CA GLY A 268 4.49 15.18 -6.72
C GLY A 268 4.76 16.20 -7.84
N GLN A 269 4.96 15.71 -9.07
CA GLN A 269 5.12 16.58 -10.24
C GLN A 269 3.85 17.39 -10.49
N LEU A 270 2.67 16.78 -10.55
CA LEU A 270 1.39 17.47 -10.73
C LEU A 270 1.20 18.55 -9.65
N ARG A 271 1.52 18.23 -8.41
CA ARG A 271 1.41 19.16 -7.29
C ARG A 271 2.36 20.37 -7.43
N LEU A 272 3.60 20.14 -7.83
CA LEU A 272 4.58 21.22 -8.08
C LEU A 272 4.18 22.11 -9.25
N GLU A 273 3.42 21.59 -10.21
CA GLU A 273 2.80 22.33 -11.31
C GLU A 273 1.51 23.07 -10.90
N GLY A 274 1.11 23.02 -9.62
CA GLY A 274 -0.11 23.66 -9.11
C GLY A 274 -1.40 22.89 -9.41
N LYS A 275 -1.32 21.66 -9.90
CA LYS A 275 -2.48 20.80 -10.16
C LYS A 275 -2.90 20.04 -8.90
N THR A 276 -4.19 19.68 -8.81
CA THR A 276 -4.72 18.80 -7.75
C THR A 276 -4.58 17.35 -8.14
N VAL A 277 -4.47 16.49 -7.12
CA VAL A 277 -4.48 15.01 -7.26
C VAL A 277 -5.60 14.39 -6.42
N ASP A 278 -6.60 15.19 -6.03
CA ASP A 278 -7.64 14.78 -5.08
C ASP A 278 -8.51 13.62 -5.59
N ASP A 279 -8.70 13.51 -6.89
CA ASP A 279 -9.53 12.48 -7.53
C ASP A 279 -8.72 11.27 -8.03
N GLU A 280 -7.39 11.31 -7.91
CA GLU A 280 -6.53 10.21 -8.35
C GLU A 280 -6.67 9.00 -7.41
N PRO A 281 -6.78 7.76 -7.93
CA PRO A 281 -6.87 6.58 -7.08
C PRO A 281 -5.52 6.26 -6.41
N TRP A 282 -5.58 5.74 -5.18
CA TRP A 282 -4.43 5.18 -4.46
C TRP A 282 -4.08 3.77 -4.97
N ILE A 283 -2.78 3.44 -4.98
CA ILE A 283 -2.29 2.09 -5.19
C ILE A 283 -2.04 1.36 -3.88
#